data_dd82e6f41c3596d849d465d1cd8f242e
#
_entry.id   dd82e6f41c3596d849d465d1cd8f242e
#
_cell.length_a   1.000
_cell.length_b   1.000
_cell.length_c   1.000
_cell.angle_alpha   90.00
_cell.angle_beta   90.00
_cell.angle_gamma   90.00
#
_symmetry.space_group_name_H-M   'P 1'
#
loop_
_entity.id
_entity.type
_entity.pdbx_description
1 polymer ?
#
loop_
_entity_poly.entity_id
_entity_poly.type
_entity_poly.pdbx_seq_one_letter_code
_entity_poly.pdbx_strand_id
1 'polypeptide(L)'
;ALGEPTLSENERQGMWKAIERRTILRSRRSLRMWRWCAAASVFAIVVGSWLFSQACFQSDPYGKMTRLVNVDTLRHISLYLGEQQVELDGQIEVRCLAATNQVEVKSVSGASFRLSATEQEETYLQLAVPAGIKAEVVLADGSRITVREQSKFSFPLCLAGEKRRVYLEGEAHMKIARNINKQFVTETRNMNVTVLGTEFLVSAYPKSSEQSVLLVSGKVEVESLQGSRLVLSPNQRYVFNTTTQKSSLDSDVDPTLYTCWRENLLEI
;
A
#
# COMPACT_ATOMS: atom_id res chain seq x y z
N ALA A 1 28.71 -76.17 48.59
CA ALA A 1 27.95 -75.02 48.98
C ALA A 1 28.86 -73.79 48.77
N LEU A 2 28.59 -73.00 47.69
CA LEU A 2 29.29 -71.73 47.45
C LEU A 2 28.49 -70.70 48.20
N GLY A 3 29.11 -70.08 49.22
CA GLY A 3 28.52 -68.95 49.95
C GLY A 3 28.45 -67.72 49.06
N GLU A 4 27.28 -67.13 48.95
CA GLU A 4 27.09 -65.85 48.31
C GLU A 4 27.89 -64.77 49.05
N PRO A 5 28.63 -63.90 48.35
CA PRO A 5 29.36 -62.80 48.99
C PRO A 5 28.32 -61.79 49.48
N THR A 6 28.11 -61.75 50.80
CA THR A 6 27.31 -60.71 51.45
C THR A 6 28.16 -59.46 51.61
N LEU A 7 27.83 -58.41 50.87
CA LEU A 7 28.44 -57.08 51.00
C LEU A 7 28.25 -56.53 52.43
N SER A 8 29.28 -55.97 52.99
CA SER A 8 29.21 -55.33 54.32
C SER A 8 28.33 -54.07 54.27
N GLU A 9 27.70 -53.74 55.41
CA GLU A 9 26.82 -52.58 55.52
C GLU A 9 27.50 -51.24 55.09
N ASN A 10 28.81 -51.11 55.34
CA ASN A 10 29.59 -49.96 54.93
C ASN A 10 29.78 -49.86 53.40
N GLU A 11 29.95 -50.98 52.72
CA GLU A 11 30.05 -51.06 51.27
C GLU A 11 28.72 -50.76 50.58
N ARG A 12 27.59 -51.23 51.15
CA ARG A 12 26.24 -50.87 50.70
C ARG A 12 25.97 -49.36 50.80
N GLN A 13 26.31 -48.77 51.96
CA GLN A 13 26.14 -47.33 52.16
C GLN A 13 27.05 -46.50 51.24
N GLY A 14 28.26 -46.96 50.97
CA GLY A 14 29.18 -46.32 50.02
C GLY A 14 28.64 -46.32 48.59
N MET A 15 28.09 -47.47 48.14
CA MET A 15 27.47 -47.59 46.84
C MET A 15 26.22 -46.71 46.70
N TRP A 16 25.33 -46.67 47.71
CA TRP A 16 24.17 -45.80 47.71
C TRP A 16 24.53 -44.34 47.63
N LYS A 17 25.50 -43.86 48.36
CA LYS A 17 25.98 -42.48 48.30
C LYS A 17 26.61 -42.15 46.95
N ALA A 18 27.24 -43.09 46.26
CA ALA A 18 27.82 -42.88 44.92
C ALA A 18 26.71 -42.80 43.85
N ILE A 19 25.65 -43.60 43.98
CA ILE A 19 24.49 -43.59 43.08
C ILE A 19 23.70 -42.27 43.25
N GLU A 20 23.41 -41.85 44.45
CA GLU A 20 22.71 -40.61 44.73
C GLU A 20 23.45 -39.39 44.17
N ARG A 21 24.77 -39.30 44.34
CA ARG A 21 25.58 -38.18 43.79
C ARG A 21 25.52 -38.14 42.27
N ARG A 22 25.53 -39.27 41.59
CA ARG A 22 25.43 -39.31 40.09
C ARG A 22 24.06 -38.93 39.58
N THR A 23 23.00 -39.34 40.27
CA THR A 23 21.62 -39.06 39.85
C THR A 23 21.24 -37.58 40.06
N ILE A 24 21.59 -37.02 41.19
CA ILE A 24 21.29 -35.61 41.55
C ILE A 24 22.04 -34.61 40.64
N LEU A 25 23.30 -34.89 40.29
CA LEU A 25 24.09 -34.02 39.43
C LEU A 25 23.61 -34.03 37.98
N ARG A 26 23.08 -35.17 37.50
CA ARG A 26 22.56 -35.30 36.15
C ARG A 26 21.22 -34.58 35.98
N SER A 27 20.36 -34.60 37.00
CA SER A 27 19.04 -33.95 36.95
C SER A 27 19.13 -32.42 36.98
N ARG A 28 20.06 -31.86 37.76
CA ARG A 28 20.24 -30.39 37.85
C ARG A 28 20.84 -29.76 36.58
N ARG A 29 21.65 -30.49 35.82
CA ARG A 29 22.19 -30.01 34.54
C ARG A 29 21.11 -30.04 33.44
N SER A 30 20.27 -31.06 33.37
CA SER A 30 19.20 -31.13 32.41
C SER A 30 18.11 -30.07 32.62
N LEU A 31 17.73 -29.81 33.87
CA LEU A 31 16.77 -28.76 34.20
C LEU A 31 17.29 -27.35 33.90
N ARG A 32 18.59 -27.09 34.09
CA ARG A 32 19.19 -25.82 33.69
C ARG A 32 19.19 -25.66 32.16
N MET A 33 19.61 -26.66 31.40
CA MET A 33 19.55 -26.62 29.91
C MET A 33 18.12 -26.42 29.39
N TRP A 34 17.14 -27.11 29.99
CA TRP A 34 15.74 -26.94 29.59
C TRP A 34 15.23 -25.51 29.88
N ARG A 35 15.62 -24.89 30.95
CA ARG A 35 15.27 -23.49 31.27
C ARG A 35 15.91 -22.50 30.28
N TRP A 36 17.14 -22.76 29.84
CA TRP A 36 17.81 -21.95 28.82
C TRP A 36 17.19 -22.14 27.44
N CYS A 37 16.80 -23.34 27.04
CA CYS A 37 16.09 -23.61 25.81
C CYS A 37 14.69 -22.98 25.79
N ALA A 38 13.97 -23.01 26.90
CA ALA A 38 12.66 -22.35 27.02
C ALA A 38 12.79 -20.82 26.95
N ALA A 39 13.82 -20.21 27.56
CA ALA A 39 14.08 -18.78 27.47
C ALA A 39 14.48 -18.37 26.03
N ALA A 40 15.28 -19.17 25.35
CA ALA A 40 15.69 -18.92 23.98
C ALA A 40 14.51 -19.00 22.99
N SER A 41 13.56 -19.93 23.19
CA SER A 41 12.37 -20.03 22.33
C SER A 41 11.42 -18.85 22.53
N VAL A 42 11.21 -18.38 23.77
CA VAL A 42 10.39 -17.18 24.04
C VAL A 42 11.06 -15.94 23.43
N PHE A 43 12.37 -15.82 23.57
CA PHE A 43 13.12 -14.70 22.97
C PHE A 43 13.03 -14.72 21.43
N ALA A 44 13.17 -15.90 20.80
CA ALA A 44 13.02 -16.05 19.36
C ALA A 44 11.59 -15.69 18.88
N ILE A 45 10.55 -16.03 19.63
CA ILE A 45 9.16 -15.66 19.31
C ILE A 45 8.96 -14.15 19.45
N VAL A 46 9.49 -13.53 20.52
CA VAL A 46 9.37 -12.08 20.74
C VAL A 46 10.14 -11.30 19.65
N VAL A 47 11.37 -11.71 19.35
CA VAL A 47 12.17 -11.08 18.29
C VAL A 47 11.57 -11.34 16.90
N GLY A 48 11.10 -12.54 16.64
CA GLY A 48 10.40 -12.89 15.40
C GLY A 48 9.10 -12.12 15.24
N SER A 49 8.31 -11.97 16.30
CA SER A 49 7.09 -11.14 16.32
C SER A 49 7.41 -9.66 16.12
N TRP A 50 8.50 -9.17 16.74
CA TRP A 50 8.95 -7.80 16.57
C TRP A 50 9.47 -7.51 15.16
N LEU A 51 10.29 -8.42 14.59
CA LEU A 51 10.76 -8.33 13.20
C LEU A 51 9.61 -8.48 12.22
N PHE A 52 8.66 -9.37 12.47
CA PHE A 52 7.45 -9.53 11.68
C PHE A 52 6.56 -8.28 11.76
N SER A 53 6.42 -7.69 12.94
CA SER A 53 5.72 -6.42 13.12
C SER A 53 6.39 -5.28 12.36
N GLN A 54 7.73 -5.20 12.36
CA GLN A 54 8.44 -4.20 11.55
C GLN A 54 8.32 -4.46 10.05
N ALA A 55 8.31 -5.71 9.61
CA ALA A 55 8.13 -6.06 8.21
C ALA A 55 6.67 -5.85 7.74
N CYS A 56 5.69 -6.03 8.62
CA CYS A 56 4.27 -5.73 8.34
C CYS A 56 3.93 -4.24 8.49
N PHE A 57 4.69 -3.49 9.29
CA PHE A 57 4.62 -2.03 9.34
C PHE A 57 5.51 -1.44 8.23
N GLN A 58 5.25 -1.84 6.99
CA GLN A 58 5.65 -0.99 5.87
C GLN A 58 4.91 0.33 6.09
N SER A 59 5.67 1.34 6.49
CA SER A 59 5.18 2.70 6.61
C SER A 59 4.46 3.03 5.31
N ASP A 60 3.14 3.21 5.40
CA ASP A 60 2.33 3.68 4.27
C ASP A 60 2.97 5.01 3.81
N PRO A 61 3.67 5.04 2.69
CA PRO A 61 4.37 6.25 2.24
C PRO A 61 3.38 7.39 1.98
N TYR A 62 2.10 7.03 1.83
CA TYR A 62 1.00 7.95 1.57
C TYR A 62 0.24 8.36 2.83
N GLY A 63 0.38 7.62 3.95
CA GLY A 63 -0.37 7.85 5.19
C GLY A 63 -0.06 9.22 5.84
N LYS A 64 1.12 9.77 5.61
CA LYS A 64 1.48 11.13 6.04
C LYS A 64 0.80 12.20 5.18
N MET A 65 0.55 11.94 3.89
CA MET A 65 -0.03 12.90 2.96
C MET A 65 -1.55 12.96 3.04
N THR A 66 -2.22 11.82 3.22
CA THR A 66 -3.69 11.74 3.27
C THR A 66 -4.28 12.33 4.56
N ARG A 67 -3.46 12.51 5.61
CA ARG A 67 -3.90 13.03 6.92
C ARG A 67 -4.16 14.53 6.97
N LEU A 68 -3.52 15.32 6.12
CA LEU A 68 -3.43 16.77 6.32
C LEU A 68 -4.52 17.58 5.60
N VAL A 69 -5.19 17.02 4.60
CA VAL A 69 -6.12 17.78 3.77
C VAL A 69 -7.56 17.31 3.95
N ASN A 70 -8.41 18.20 4.44
CA ASN A 70 -9.85 17.99 4.43
C ASN A 70 -10.44 18.59 3.13
N VAL A 71 -10.79 17.74 2.16
CA VAL A 71 -11.34 18.17 0.86
C VAL A 71 -12.68 18.91 1.00
N ASP A 72 -13.45 18.61 2.07
CA ASP A 72 -14.77 19.20 2.29
C ASP A 72 -14.69 20.72 2.63
N THR A 73 -13.52 21.21 3.03
CA THR A 73 -13.31 22.62 3.38
C THR A 73 -12.69 23.46 2.27
N LEU A 74 -12.22 22.82 1.20
CA LEU A 74 -11.58 23.49 0.08
C LEU A 74 -12.60 24.14 -0.86
N ARG A 75 -12.23 25.28 -1.43
CA ARG A 75 -13.02 25.98 -2.48
C ARG A 75 -12.38 25.88 -3.86
N HIS A 76 -11.07 25.67 -3.90
CA HIS A 76 -10.27 25.59 -5.12
C HIS A 76 -9.47 24.29 -5.14
N ILE A 77 -9.09 23.85 -6.33
CA ILE A 77 -8.15 22.74 -6.47
C ILE A 77 -6.86 23.15 -5.80
N SER A 78 -6.32 22.30 -4.94
CA SER A 78 -5.10 22.59 -4.21
C SER A 78 -4.07 21.50 -4.45
N LEU A 79 -2.85 21.94 -4.80
CA LEU A 79 -1.69 21.07 -4.94
C LEU A 79 -0.76 21.29 -3.74
N TYR A 80 -0.40 20.21 -3.07
CA TYR A 80 0.47 20.22 -1.89
C TYR A 80 1.79 19.55 -2.20
N LEU A 81 2.88 20.18 -1.71
CA LEU A 81 4.22 19.65 -1.69
C LEU A 81 4.80 19.87 -0.29
N GLY A 82 4.80 18.84 0.56
CA GLY A 82 5.11 19.01 1.97
C GLY A 82 4.18 20.04 2.62
N GLU A 83 4.73 21.13 3.16
CA GLU A 83 3.95 22.22 3.77
C GLU A 83 3.50 23.29 2.76
N GLN A 84 4.00 23.25 1.54
CA GLN A 84 3.64 24.23 0.52
C GLN A 84 2.29 23.87 -0.10
N GLN A 85 1.41 24.87 -0.23
CA GLN A 85 0.12 24.76 -0.91
C GLN A 85 0.07 25.75 -2.05
N VAL A 86 -0.41 25.28 -3.20
CA VAL A 86 -0.66 26.11 -4.38
C VAL A 86 -2.09 25.87 -4.82
N GLU A 87 -2.86 26.95 -4.96
CA GLU A 87 -4.21 26.89 -5.53
C GLU A 87 -4.12 26.90 -7.05
N LEU A 88 -4.90 26.03 -7.68
CA LEU A 88 -4.88 25.82 -9.12
C LEU A 88 -6.29 25.82 -9.68
N ASP A 89 -6.40 26.21 -10.94
CA ASP A 89 -7.65 26.17 -11.68
C ASP A 89 -7.53 25.17 -12.84
N GLY A 90 -8.42 24.17 -12.86
CA GLY A 90 -8.61 23.29 -14.00
C GLY A 90 -7.52 22.23 -14.18
N GLN A 91 -7.01 22.13 -15.40
CA GLN A 91 -6.04 21.12 -15.80
C GLN A 91 -4.61 21.51 -15.38
N ILE A 92 -3.88 20.53 -14.87
CA ILE A 92 -2.45 20.68 -14.53
C ILE A 92 -1.61 19.71 -15.35
N GLU A 93 -0.47 20.15 -15.82
CA GLU A 93 0.55 19.32 -16.47
C GLU A 93 1.80 19.26 -15.60
N VAL A 94 2.23 18.04 -15.27
CA VAL A 94 3.42 17.79 -14.48
C VAL A 94 4.52 17.25 -15.36
N ARG A 95 5.64 17.99 -15.48
CA ARG A 95 6.80 17.60 -16.28
C ARG A 95 8.02 17.41 -15.40
N CYS A 96 8.61 16.24 -15.41
CA CYS A 96 9.92 16.00 -14.80
C CYS A 96 11.04 16.53 -15.69
N LEU A 97 11.87 17.39 -15.13
CA LEU A 97 13.09 17.89 -15.76
C LEU A 97 14.28 17.05 -15.24
N ALA A 98 14.53 15.91 -15.87
CA ALA A 98 15.51 14.92 -15.41
C ALA A 98 16.93 15.48 -15.24
N ALA A 99 17.31 16.50 -16.01
CA ALA A 99 18.65 17.11 -15.95
C ALA A 99 18.89 17.94 -14.68
N THR A 100 17.83 18.43 -14.02
CA THR A 100 17.94 19.36 -12.88
C THR A 100 17.27 18.84 -11.62
N ASN A 101 16.76 17.60 -11.65
CA ASN A 101 15.93 17.02 -10.58
C ASN A 101 14.77 17.96 -10.15
N GLN A 102 14.26 18.71 -11.11
CA GLN A 102 13.16 19.64 -10.91
C GLN A 102 11.91 19.13 -11.62
N VAL A 103 10.78 19.55 -11.09
CA VAL A 103 9.47 19.31 -11.70
C VAL A 103 8.83 20.65 -12.01
N GLU A 104 8.42 20.82 -13.24
CA GLU A 104 7.62 21.93 -13.68
C GLU A 104 6.14 21.52 -13.66
N VAL A 105 5.34 22.22 -12.88
CA VAL A 105 3.89 22.09 -12.85
C VAL A 105 3.32 23.30 -13.58
N LYS A 106 2.57 23.05 -14.65
CA LYS A 106 1.87 24.09 -15.42
C LYS A 106 0.37 23.95 -15.23
N SER A 107 -0.31 25.03 -14.91
CA SER A 107 -1.76 25.13 -14.99
C SER A 107 -2.18 25.66 -16.38
N VAL A 108 -3.34 25.26 -16.85
CA VAL A 108 -3.94 25.81 -18.09
C VAL A 108 -4.19 27.31 -17.99
N SER A 109 -4.39 27.84 -16.77
CA SER A 109 -4.48 29.28 -16.51
C SER A 109 -3.16 30.05 -16.76
N GLY A 110 -2.07 29.35 -17.10
CA GLY A 110 -0.76 29.95 -17.39
C GLY A 110 0.18 30.07 -16.20
N ALA A 111 -0.27 29.72 -14.99
CA ALA A 111 0.61 29.67 -13.83
C ALA A 111 1.58 28.49 -13.99
N SER A 112 2.88 28.74 -13.79
CA SER A 112 3.90 27.68 -13.80
C SER A 112 4.71 27.75 -12.50
N PHE A 113 4.91 26.59 -11.90
CA PHE A 113 5.69 26.43 -10.67
C PHE A 113 6.82 25.45 -10.93
N ARG A 114 8.02 25.76 -10.42
CA ARG A 114 9.14 24.82 -10.41
C ARG A 114 9.39 24.37 -8.99
N LEU A 115 9.36 23.06 -8.81
CA LEU A 115 9.58 22.40 -7.55
C LEU A 115 10.87 21.59 -7.66
N SER A 116 11.77 21.74 -6.69
CA SER A 116 13.00 20.95 -6.64
C SER A 116 12.78 19.74 -5.75
N ALA A 117 13.02 18.53 -6.26
CA ALA A 117 13.08 17.34 -5.44
C ALA A 117 14.37 17.37 -4.60
N THR A 118 14.26 17.14 -3.31
CA THR A 118 15.42 16.87 -2.45
C THR A 118 15.88 15.44 -2.73
N GLU A 119 17.19 15.22 -2.90
CA GLU A 119 17.77 13.94 -3.34
C GLU A 119 17.52 12.74 -2.40
N GLN A 120 16.95 12.94 -1.22
CA GLN A 120 16.92 11.95 -0.15
C GLN A 120 15.56 11.28 0.13
N GLU A 121 14.45 11.78 -0.43
CA GLU A 121 13.13 11.15 -0.23
C GLU A 121 12.32 11.19 -1.52
N GLU A 122 11.58 10.12 -1.81
CA GLU A 122 10.54 10.16 -2.84
C GLU A 122 9.53 11.27 -2.47
N THR A 123 9.66 12.43 -3.12
CA THR A 123 8.78 13.57 -2.84
C THR A 123 7.49 13.38 -3.62
N TYR A 124 6.38 13.34 -2.90
CA TYR A 124 5.05 13.21 -3.48
C TYR A 124 4.33 14.54 -3.54
N LEU A 125 3.63 14.75 -4.64
CA LEU A 125 2.63 15.79 -4.79
C LEU A 125 1.26 15.22 -4.41
N GLN A 126 0.45 15.99 -3.71
CA GLN A 126 -0.94 15.67 -3.44
C GLN A 126 -1.86 16.69 -4.06
N LEU A 127 -2.69 16.26 -4.98
CA LEU A 127 -3.78 17.03 -5.55
C LEU A 127 -5.05 16.78 -4.75
N ALA A 128 -5.68 17.84 -4.25
CA ALA A 128 -6.96 17.79 -3.58
C ALA A 128 -8.01 18.52 -4.42
N VAL A 129 -9.08 17.83 -4.78
CA VAL A 129 -10.16 18.34 -5.64
C VAL A 129 -11.41 18.52 -4.79
N PRO A 130 -11.93 19.75 -4.60
CA PRO A 130 -13.14 20.00 -3.81
C PRO A 130 -14.42 19.52 -4.52
N ALA A 131 -15.56 19.65 -3.83
CA ALA A 131 -16.86 19.35 -4.38
C ALA A 131 -17.21 20.26 -5.57
N GLY A 132 -17.93 19.73 -6.57
CA GLY A 132 -18.39 20.44 -7.74
C GLY A 132 -17.32 20.74 -8.80
N ILE A 133 -16.08 20.30 -8.61
CA ILE A 133 -14.95 20.56 -9.52
C ILE A 133 -14.28 19.25 -9.90
N LYS A 134 -13.70 19.19 -11.08
CA LYS A 134 -12.81 18.10 -11.52
C LYS A 134 -11.46 18.65 -11.93
N ALA A 135 -10.43 17.85 -11.83
CA ALA A 135 -9.07 18.21 -12.23
C ALA A 135 -8.49 17.20 -13.21
N GLU A 136 -7.69 17.64 -14.14
CA GLU A 136 -6.93 16.78 -15.03
C GLU A 136 -5.45 16.90 -14.77
N VAL A 137 -4.78 15.76 -14.60
CA VAL A 137 -3.33 15.65 -14.39
C VAL A 137 -2.72 14.93 -15.58
N VAL A 138 -1.72 15.54 -16.20
CA VAL A 138 -0.89 14.88 -17.22
C VAL A 138 0.46 14.60 -16.59
N LEU A 139 0.78 13.31 -16.41
CA LEU A 139 2.05 12.89 -15.83
C LEU A 139 3.19 12.96 -16.85
N ALA A 140 4.41 12.94 -16.36
CA ALA A 140 5.64 13.02 -17.18
C ALA A 140 5.77 11.90 -18.22
N ASP A 141 5.12 10.76 -18.00
CA ASP A 141 5.08 9.62 -18.94
C ASP A 141 3.98 9.75 -20.00
N GLY A 142 3.23 10.85 -20.01
CA GLY A 142 2.09 11.09 -20.89
C GLY A 142 0.77 10.46 -20.42
N SER A 143 0.74 9.82 -19.27
CA SER A 143 -0.50 9.32 -18.68
C SER A 143 -1.42 10.48 -18.31
N ARG A 144 -2.72 10.33 -18.55
CA ARG A 144 -3.76 11.34 -18.27
C ARG A 144 -4.70 10.80 -17.22
N ILE A 145 -4.90 11.57 -16.15
CA ILE A 145 -5.76 11.24 -15.03
C ILE A 145 -6.76 12.37 -14.83
N THR A 146 -8.04 12.06 -14.98
CA THR A 146 -9.11 13.00 -14.61
C THR A 146 -9.61 12.62 -13.24
N VAL A 147 -9.38 13.48 -12.27
CA VAL A 147 -9.75 13.30 -10.85
C VAL A 147 -11.08 13.98 -10.63
N ARG A 148 -12.06 13.23 -10.10
CA ARG A 148 -13.39 13.70 -9.78
C ARG A 148 -13.39 14.50 -8.48
N GLU A 149 -14.47 15.23 -8.24
CA GLU A 149 -14.72 15.97 -7.01
C GLU A 149 -14.55 15.15 -5.74
N GLN A 150 -14.28 15.82 -4.61
CA GLN A 150 -14.08 15.22 -3.28
C GLN A 150 -13.02 14.12 -3.25
N SER A 151 -11.98 14.28 -4.09
CA SER A 151 -10.94 13.28 -4.28
C SER A 151 -9.57 13.85 -3.96
N LYS A 152 -8.66 12.95 -3.54
CA LYS A 152 -7.24 13.22 -3.36
C LYS A 152 -6.44 12.28 -4.24
N PHE A 153 -5.50 12.83 -4.96
CA PHE A 153 -4.62 12.08 -5.83
C PHE A 153 -3.17 12.42 -5.51
N SER A 154 -2.42 11.43 -5.04
CA SER A 154 -1.01 11.60 -4.69
C SER A 154 -0.13 10.85 -5.69
N PHE A 155 0.90 11.53 -6.17
CA PHE A 155 1.81 10.98 -7.17
C PHE A 155 3.23 11.51 -6.93
N PRO A 156 4.27 10.72 -7.28
CA PRO A 156 5.64 11.16 -7.08
C PRO A 156 6.00 12.28 -8.07
N LEU A 157 6.85 13.21 -7.64
CA LEU A 157 7.42 14.24 -8.48
C LEU A 157 8.02 13.68 -9.77
N CYS A 158 8.75 12.58 -9.66
CA CYS A 158 9.29 11.84 -10.78
C CYS A 158 8.88 10.37 -10.69
N LEU A 159 8.42 9.81 -11.80
CA LEU A 159 8.10 8.39 -11.90
C LEU A 159 9.40 7.55 -12.05
N ALA A 160 10.38 7.73 -11.14
CA ALA A 160 11.73 7.18 -11.28
C ALA A 160 11.86 5.72 -10.85
N GLY A 161 11.19 5.24 -9.80
CA GLY A 161 11.28 3.89 -9.23
C GLY A 161 10.99 2.75 -10.22
N GLU A 162 11.08 1.51 -9.78
CA GLU A 162 10.78 0.31 -10.61
C GLU A 162 9.34 0.24 -11.10
N LYS A 163 8.41 0.83 -10.34
CA LYS A 163 6.99 0.93 -10.67
C LYS A 163 6.56 2.39 -10.67
N ARG A 164 5.58 2.72 -11.50
CA ARG A 164 4.91 4.02 -11.50
C ARG A 164 3.77 3.97 -10.47
N ARG A 165 4.03 4.38 -9.24
CA ARG A 165 3.06 4.28 -8.13
C ARG A 165 2.34 5.60 -7.92
N VAL A 166 1.03 5.54 -7.75
CA VAL A 166 0.17 6.67 -7.37
C VAL A 166 -0.82 6.21 -6.30
N TYR A 167 -1.35 7.15 -5.52
CA TYR A 167 -2.35 6.85 -4.50
C TYR A 167 -3.62 7.66 -4.74
N LEU A 168 -4.78 7.02 -4.58
CA LEU A 168 -6.09 7.62 -4.79
C LEU A 168 -7.02 7.40 -3.60
N GLU A 169 -7.58 8.52 -3.08
CA GLU A 169 -8.80 8.53 -2.27
C GLU A 169 -9.87 9.30 -3.04
N GLY A 170 -10.97 8.66 -3.42
CA GLY A 170 -12.01 9.24 -4.25
C GLY A 170 -12.16 8.55 -5.59
N GLU A 171 -12.44 9.30 -6.65
CA GLU A 171 -12.67 8.73 -7.97
C GLU A 171 -11.78 9.38 -9.04
N ALA A 172 -11.22 8.55 -9.90
CA ALA A 172 -10.41 9.01 -11.02
C ALA A 172 -10.57 8.11 -12.24
N HIS A 173 -10.72 8.74 -13.40
CA HIS A 173 -10.57 8.11 -14.70
C HIS A 173 -9.12 8.21 -15.14
N MET A 174 -8.54 7.08 -15.51
CA MET A 174 -7.12 6.98 -15.82
C MET A 174 -6.88 6.41 -17.19
N LYS A 175 -6.17 7.16 -18.04
CA LYS A 175 -5.66 6.71 -19.32
C LYS A 175 -4.14 6.64 -19.26
N ILE A 176 -3.63 5.45 -19.00
CA ILE A 176 -2.22 5.23 -18.70
C ILE A 176 -1.42 4.97 -19.97
N ALA A 177 -0.33 5.70 -20.14
CA ALA A 177 0.62 5.49 -21.22
C ALA A 177 1.22 4.08 -21.17
N ARG A 178 1.23 3.39 -22.33
CA ARG A 178 1.69 2.00 -22.43
C ARG A 178 3.20 1.90 -22.16
N ASN A 179 3.55 1.11 -21.15
CA ASN A 179 4.93 0.75 -20.87
C ASN A 179 4.97 -0.69 -20.30
N ILE A 180 5.46 -1.63 -21.11
CA ILE A 180 5.51 -3.05 -20.77
C ILE A 180 6.61 -3.37 -19.74
N ASN A 181 7.62 -2.50 -19.65
CA ASN A 181 8.77 -2.70 -18.75
C ASN A 181 8.55 -2.08 -17.38
N LYS A 182 7.55 -1.21 -17.22
CA LYS A 182 7.32 -0.49 -15.98
C LYS A 182 5.83 -0.41 -15.67
N GLN A 183 5.40 -1.24 -14.73
CA GLN A 183 4.02 -1.29 -14.27
C GLN A 183 3.55 0.06 -13.71
N PHE A 184 2.29 0.39 -13.93
CA PHE A 184 1.61 1.48 -13.24
C PHE A 184 0.71 0.88 -12.17
N VAL A 185 0.85 1.36 -10.94
CA VAL A 185 0.10 0.85 -9.77
C VAL A 185 -0.67 2.00 -9.15
N THR A 186 -1.99 1.90 -9.17
CA THR A 186 -2.87 2.78 -8.40
C THR A 186 -3.17 2.11 -7.08
N GLU A 187 -2.66 2.67 -6.02
CA GLU A 187 -2.90 2.21 -4.65
C GLU A 187 -4.10 2.96 -4.08
N THR A 188 -4.97 2.24 -3.38
CA THR A 188 -6.08 2.80 -2.62
C THR A 188 -6.05 2.22 -1.21
N ARG A 189 -6.97 2.63 -0.36
CA ARG A 189 -7.04 2.13 1.01
C ARG A 189 -7.28 0.61 1.10
N ASN A 190 -7.99 0.00 0.13
CA ASN A 190 -8.43 -1.39 0.22
C ASN A 190 -7.98 -2.27 -0.95
N MET A 191 -7.43 -1.70 -2.00
CA MET A 191 -7.02 -2.45 -3.19
C MET A 191 -5.88 -1.76 -3.94
N ASN A 192 -5.10 -2.57 -4.65
CA ASN A 192 -4.08 -2.13 -5.59
C ASN A 192 -4.52 -2.50 -7.00
N VAL A 193 -4.39 -1.56 -7.93
CA VAL A 193 -4.77 -1.71 -9.35
C VAL A 193 -3.51 -1.60 -10.19
N THR A 194 -3.13 -2.69 -10.85
CA THR A 194 -1.90 -2.78 -11.64
C THR A 194 -2.18 -2.88 -13.12
N VAL A 195 -1.52 -2.03 -13.92
CA VAL A 195 -1.68 -1.97 -15.37
C VAL A 195 -0.36 -1.73 -16.09
N LEU A 196 -0.32 -2.00 -17.40
CA LEU A 196 0.84 -1.70 -18.27
C LEU A 196 0.57 -0.58 -19.27
N GLY A 197 -0.71 -0.24 -19.50
CA GLY A 197 -1.15 0.75 -20.48
C GLY A 197 -2.62 0.49 -20.82
N THR A 198 -3.50 1.13 -20.09
CA THR A 198 -4.90 0.75 -19.96
C THR A 198 -5.72 1.99 -19.67
N GLU A 199 -6.96 1.99 -20.12
CA GLU A 199 -7.96 2.99 -19.77
C GLU A 199 -8.98 2.37 -18.82
N PHE A 200 -9.13 2.95 -17.63
CA PHE A 200 -9.97 2.42 -16.55
C PHE A 200 -10.42 3.52 -15.59
N LEU A 201 -11.47 3.22 -14.83
CA LEU A 201 -11.99 4.06 -13.75
C LEU A 201 -11.75 3.37 -12.41
N VAL A 202 -11.34 4.13 -11.40
CA VAL A 202 -11.28 3.68 -10.01
C VAL A 202 -12.15 4.58 -9.16
N SER A 203 -13.04 3.99 -8.38
CA SER A 203 -13.82 4.68 -7.36
C SER A 203 -13.51 4.09 -6.00
N ALA A 204 -12.86 4.87 -5.13
CA ALA A 204 -12.36 4.46 -3.82
C ALA A 204 -12.57 5.54 -2.75
N TYR A 205 -13.80 6.07 -2.66
CA TYR A 205 -14.17 7.05 -1.64
C TYR A 205 -14.09 6.43 -0.24
N PRO A 206 -13.41 7.06 0.73
CA PRO A 206 -13.23 6.50 2.08
C PRO A 206 -14.53 6.28 2.85
N LYS A 207 -15.56 7.09 2.58
CA LYS A 207 -16.88 7.04 3.24
C LYS A 207 -17.86 6.11 2.52
N SER A 208 -17.51 5.57 1.33
CA SER A 208 -18.37 4.69 0.55
C SER A 208 -18.30 3.26 1.08
N SER A 209 -19.47 2.60 1.15
CA SER A 209 -19.55 1.15 1.38
C SER A 209 -19.09 0.32 0.19
N GLU A 210 -19.00 0.91 -1.00
CA GLU A 210 -18.53 0.27 -2.22
C GLU A 210 -17.33 1.00 -2.79
N GLN A 211 -16.33 0.23 -3.19
CA GLN A 211 -15.20 0.67 -4.01
C GLN A 211 -15.16 -0.17 -5.27
N SER A 212 -14.76 0.41 -6.39
CA SER A 212 -14.83 -0.33 -7.65
C SER A 212 -13.72 0.05 -8.63
N VAL A 213 -13.44 -0.88 -9.54
CA VAL A 213 -12.56 -0.70 -10.69
C VAL A 213 -13.31 -1.15 -11.92
N LEU A 214 -13.49 -0.26 -12.89
CA LEU A 214 -14.12 -0.54 -14.19
C LEU A 214 -13.07 -0.46 -15.30
N LEU A 215 -12.96 -1.51 -16.09
CA LEU A 215 -12.04 -1.54 -17.21
C LEU A 215 -12.75 -1.07 -18.50
N VAL A 216 -12.21 0.01 -19.08
CA VAL A 216 -12.67 0.54 -20.38
C VAL A 216 -11.93 -0.15 -21.53
N SER A 217 -10.60 -0.15 -21.50
CA SER A 217 -9.79 -0.81 -22.54
C SER A 217 -8.45 -1.30 -21.99
N GLY A 218 -7.95 -2.40 -22.52
CA GLY A 218 -6.69 -3.01 -22.14
C GLY A 218 -6.85 -4.16 -21.15
N LYS A 219 -6.05 -4.19 -20.09
CA LYS A 219 -6.05 -5.22 -19.04
C LYS A 219 -5.70 -4.63 -17.68
N VAL A 220 -6.46 -5.00 -16.67
CA VAL A 220 -6.26 -4.56 -15.27
C VAL A 220 -6.13 -5.78 -14.38
N GLU A 221 -5.15 -5.77 -13.49
CA GLU A 221 -5.06 -6.68 -12.36
C GLU A 221 -5.45 -5.91 -11.09
N VAL A 222 -6.47 -6.39 -10.38
CA VAL A 222 -6.90 -5.85 -9.09
C VAL A 222 -6.48 -6.82 -8.01
N GLU A 223 -5.78 -6.33 -7.01
CA GLU A 223 -5.40 -7.07 -5.80
C GLU A 223 -6.03 -6.39 -4.58
N SER A 224 -6.89 -7.10 -3.86
CA SER A 224 -7.41 -6.62 -2.58
C SER A 224 -6.34 -6.76 -1.50
N LEU A 225 -6.41 -5.94 -0.43
CA LEU A 225 -5.50 -6.08 0.72
C LEU A 225 -5.63 -7.43 1.45
N GLN A 226 -6.70 -8.19 1.18
CA GLN A 226 -6.90 -9.54 1.70
C GLN A 226 -6.19 -10.61 0.84
N GLY A 227 -5.46 -10.20 -0.21
CA GLY A 227 -4.68 -11.08 -1.08
C GLY A 227 -5.47 -11.72 -2.23
N SER A 228 -6.76 -11.41 -2.42
CA SER A 228 -7.49 -11.88 -3.60
C SER A 228 -7.05 -11.08 -4.83
N ARG A 229 -6.73 -11.79 -5.92
CA ARG A 229 -6.32 -11.20 -7.21
C ARG A 229 -7.32 -11.56 -8.28
N LEU A 230 -7.70 -10.57 -9.07
CA LEU A 230 -8.58 -10.73 -10.21
C LEU A 230 -8.05 -9.92 -11.39
N VAL A 231 -8.15 -10.51 -12.59
CA VAL A 231 -7.80 -9.85 -13.84
C VAL A 231 -9.09 -9.52 -14.58
N LEU A 232 -9.27 -8.23 -14.90
CA LEU A 232 -10.43 -7.74 -15.63
C LEU A 232 -10.20 -7.74 -17.14
N SER A 233 -11.26 -8.04 -17.86
CA SER A 233 -11.43 -7.79 -19.30
C SER A 233 -12.25 -6.51 -19.54
N PRO A 234 -12.19 -5.89 -20.74
CA PRO A 234 -13.00 -4.72 -21.05
C PRO A 234 -14.49 -4.93 -20.72
N ASN A 235 -15.15 -3.87 -20.25
CA ASN A 235 -16.54 -3.86 -19.80
C ASN A 235 -16.82 -4.72 -18.55
N GLN A 236 -15.79 -5.06 -17.80
CA GLN A 236 -15.93 -5.69 -16.49
C GLN A 236 -15.67 -4.68 -15.38
N ARG A 237 -16.47 -4.77 -14.33
CA ARG A 237 -16.37 -3.96 -13.12
C ARG A 237 -16.14 -4.86 -11.90
N TYR A 238 -15.02 -4.69 -11.25
CA TYR A 238 -14.76 -5.24 -9.92
C TYR A 238 -15.39 -4.34 -8.87
N VAL A 239 -16.14 -4.91 -7.93
CA VAL A 239 -16.75 -4.19 -6.81
C VAL A 239 -16.29 -4.81 -5.51
N PHE A 240 -15.79 -3.98 -4.60
CA PHE A 240 -15.39 -4.36 -3.25
C PHE A 240 -16.29 -3.67 -2.23
N ASN A 241 -17.00 -4.44 -1.41
CA ASN A 241 -17.80 -3.92 -0.33
C ASN A 241 -16.96 -3.79 0.94
N THR A 242 -16.76 -2.55 1.41
CA THR A 242 -15.90 -2.21 2.55
C THR A 242 -16.46 -2.68 3.89
N THR A 243 -17.79 -2.85 3.98
CA THR A 243 -18.45 -3.30 5.20
C THR A 243 -18.40 -4.82 5.35
N THR A 244 -18.77 -5.53 4.28
CA THR A 244 -18.81 -7.00 4.30
C THR A 244 -17.47 -7.66 3.95
N GLN A 245 -16.51 -6.88 3.45
CA GLN A 245 -15.20 -7.33 2.98
C GLN A 245 -15.29 -8.35 1.84
N LYS A 246 -16.39 -8.33 1.08
CA LYS A 246 -16.61 -9.22 -0.07
C LYS A 246 -16.42 -8.48 -1.37
N SER A 247 -15.99 -9.20 -2.38
CA SER A 247 -15.89 -8.68 -3.75
C SER A 247 -16.85 -9.40 -4.69
N SER A 248 -17.30 -8.69 -5.72
CA SER A 248 -18.08 -9.22 -6.84
C SER A 248 -17.50 -8.72 -8.17
N LEU A 249 -17.88 -9.40 -9.24
CA LEU A 249 -17.53 -9.05 -10.62
C LEU A 249 -18.82 -8.86 -11.41
N ASP A 250 -19.01 -7.65 -11.92
CA ASP A 250 -20.08 -7.34 -12.85
C ASP A 250 -19.53 -7.45 -14.29
N SER A 251 -20.23 -8.15 -15.16
CA SER A 251 -19.88 -8.31 -16.55
C SER A 251 -20.85 -7.50 -17.45
N ASP A 252 -20.40 -7.15 -18.64
CA ASP A 252 -21.19 -6.40 -19.65
C ASP A 252 -21.66 -5.02 -19.17
N VAL A 253 -20.81 -4.36 -18.39
CA VAL A 253 -21.07 -3.00 -17.91
C VAL A 253 -20.75 -2.00 -19.02
N ASP A 254 -21.68 -1.06 -19.29
CA ASP A 254 -21.41 0.06 -20.20
C ASP A 254 -20.53 1.11 -19.51
N PRO A 255 -19.26 1.30 -19.94
CA PRO A 255 -18.36 2.26 -19.30
C PRO A 255 -18.84 3.70 -19.44
N THR A 256 -19.64 4.05 -20.46
CA THR A 256 -20.13 5.42 -20.68
C THR A 256 -20.97 5.92 -19.54
N LEU A 257 -21.77 5.05 -18.92
CA LEU A 257 -22.61 5.40 -17.76
C LEU A 257 -21.80 5.84 -16.54
N TYR A 258 -20.56 5.37 -16.40
CA TYR A 258 -19.66 5.66 -15.27
C TYR A 258 -18.66 6.77 -15.57
N THR A 259 -18.44 7.08 -16.86
CA THR A 259 -17.44 8.08 -17.30
C THR A 259 -18.05 9.36 -17.86
N CYS A 260 -19.39 9.45 -17.96
CA CYS A 260 -20.12 10.61 -18.51
C CYS A 260 -19.82 11.94 -17.79
N TRP A 261 -19.55 11.90 -16.47
CA TRP A 261 -19.17 13.07 -15.69
C TRP A 261 -17.90 13.75 -16.21
N ARG A 262 -17.05 13.03 -16.92
CA ARG A 262 -15.82 13.54 -17.51
C ARG A 262 -16.08 14.58 -18.62
N GLU A 263 -17.16 14.41 -19.37
CA GLU A 263 -17.50 15.21 -20.54
C GLU A 263 -18.57 16.28 -20.25
N ASN A 264 -18.93 16.50 -18.96
CA ASN A 264 -20.03 17.39 -18.55
C ASN A 264 -21.38 17.05 -19.18
N LEU A 265 -21.59 15.78 -19.55
CA LEU A 265 -22.83 15.31 -20.19
C LEU A 265 -24.02 15.11 -19.22
N LEU A 266 -23.86 15.49 -17.95
CA LEU A 266 -24.92 15.43 -16.94
C LEU A 266 -25.56 16.79 -16.61
N GLU A 267 -25.35 17.82 -17.43
CA GLU A 267 -26.16 19.04 -17.36
C GLU A 267 -27.45 18.85 -18.16
N ILE A 268 -28.43 18.15 -17.56
CA ILE A 268 -29.85 18.20 -17.95
C ILE A 268 -30.68 18.39 -16.71
#